data_b463dfdff418c6e5bb16718496c87026
#
_entry.id   b463dfdff418c6e5bb16718496c87026
#
_cell.length_a   1.000
_cell.length_b   1.000
_cell.length_c   1.000
_cell.angle_alpha   90.00
_cell.angle_beta   90.00
_cell.angle_gamma   90.00
#
_symmetry.space_group_name_H-M   'P 1'
#
loop_
_entity.id
_entity.type
_entity.pdbx_description
1 polymer ?
#
loop_
_entity_poly.entity_id
_entity_poly.type
_entity_poly.pdbx_seq_one_letter_code
_entity_poly.pdbx_strand_id
1 'polypeptide(L)'
;MTRTLLSLLFLSLIPSLAAARPPFACEGAAGGLPFCRTGLPIPTRVRDLIGRLTLAEKVRLLVNNAAAVPRLGIQGYEWWSEALHGVSNVGPGTRFDGAFPGATSFPQVITAAATFNASLWEQIGRVRLQLLGHPSVIA
;
A
#
# COMPACT_ATOMS: atom_id res chain seq x y z
N MET A 1 -24.72 8.27 -52.56
CA MET A 1 -24.94 8.50 -51.09
C MET A 1 -24.73 7.21 -50.34
N THR A 2 -23.48 6.74 -50.13
CA THR A 2 -23.18 5.54 -49.36
C THR A 2 -21.67 5.45 -49.08
N ARG A 3 -21.09 6.37 -48.30
CA ARG A 3 -19.68 6.33 -47.92
C ARG A 3 -19.33 6.89 -46.53
N THR A 4 -20.30 7.03 -45.62
CA THR A 4 -20.08 7.68 -44.31
C THR A 4 -20.45 6.85 -43.09
N LEU A 5 -20.58 5.54 -43.19
CA LEU A 5 -21.02 4.67 -42.08
C LEU A 5 -19.96 3.68 -41.58
N LEU A 6 -18.71 3.75 -42.08
CA LEU A 6 -17.68 2.77 -41.68
C LEU A 6 -16.58 3.31 -40.75
N SER A 7 -16.69 4.58 -40.30
CA SER A 7 -15.63 5.22 -39.49
C SER A 7 -15.92 5.32 -37.98
N LEU A 8 -17.02 4.77 -37.50
CA LEU A 8 -17.40 4.90 -36.07
C LEU A 8 -17.27 3.65 -35.23
N LEU A 9 -16.68 2.57 -35.77
CA LEU A 9 -16.59 1.28 -35.03
C LEU A 9 -15.18 0.94 -34.51
N PHE A 10 -14.21 1.84 -34.59
CA PHE A 10 -12.82 1.56 -34.15
C PHE A 10 -12.40 2.28 -32.87
N LEU A 11 -13.33 2.88 -32.11
CA LEU A 11 -12.95 3.69 -30.93
C LEU A 11 -13.30 3.05 -29.59
N SER A 12 -13.49 1.75 -29.49
CA SER A 12 -13.92 1.14 -28.24
C SER A 12 -13.11 -0.07 -27.74
N LEU A 13 -11.87 -0.26 -28.21
CA LEU A 13 -10.98 -1.27 -27.65
C LEU A 13 -9.60 -0.68 -27.28
N ILE A 14 -9.59 0.32 -26.43
CA ILE A 14 -8.39 0.56 -25.62
C ILE A 14 -8.59 -0.31 -24.38
N PRO A 15 -7.87 -1.45 -24.24
CA PRO A 15 -7.87 -2.14 -22.96
C PRO A 15 -7.30 -1.14 -21.95
N SER A 16 -8.10 -0.82 -20.94
CA SER A 16 -7.62 -0.12 -19.76
C SER A 16 -6.46 -0.98 -19.23
N LEU A 17 -5.21 -0.56 -19.48
CA LEU A 17 -4.07 -1.08 -18.75
C LEU A 17 -4.23 -0.58 -17.31
N ALA A 18 -5.11 -1.22 -16.57
CA ALA A 18 -5.03 -1.18 -15.13
C ALA A 18 -3.61 -1.63 -14.80
N ALA A 19 -2.78 -0.70 -14.30
CA ALA A 19 -1.45 -1.04 -13.83
C ALA A 19 -1.64 -2.18 -12.83
N ALA A 20 -1.21 -3.39 -13.24
CA ALA A 20 -1.30 -4.55 -12.38
C ALA A 20 -0.55 -4.19 -11.11
N ARG A 21 -1.21 -4.22 -9.96
CA ARG A 21 -0.53 -4.10 -8.67
C ARG A 21 0.59 -5.13 -8.68
N PRO A 22 1.81 -4.75 -8.25
CA PRO A 22 2.86 -5.74 -8.11
C PRO A 22 2.33 -6.89 -7.25
N PRO A 23 2.54 -8.15 -7.65
CA PRO A 23 2.01 -9.29 -6.92
C PRO A 23 2.47 -9.21 -5.46
N PHE A 24 1.54 -9.36 -4.54
CA PHE A 24 1.88 -9.49 -3.12
C PHE A 24 2.78 -10.71 -2.91
N ALA A 25 3.60 -10.65 -1.86
CA ALA A 25 4.26 -11.86 -1.36
C ALA A 25 3.24 -13.00 -1.30
N CYS A 26 3.68 -14.21 -1.61
CA CYS A 26 2.81 -15.39 -1.63
C CYS A 26 2.08 -15.68 -2.94
N GLU A 27 2.36 -14.97 -4.00
CA GLU A 27 1.92 -15.34 -5.35
C GLU A 27 2.99 -16.18 -6.09
N GLY A 28 2.56 -16.95 -7.07
CA GLY A 28 3.44 -17.82 -7.86
C GLY A 28 4.10 -18.94 -7.04
N ALA A 29 5.36 -19.21 -7.27
CA ALA A 29 6.09 -20.33 -6.64
C ALA A 29 6.21 -20.19 -5.10
N ALA A 30 6.21 -18.98 -4.58
CA ALA A 30 6.27 -18.73 -3.14
C ALA A 30 4.93 -18.97 -2.42
N GLY A 31 3.81 -19.00 -3.15
CA GLY A 31 2.46 -19.17 -2.57
C GLY A 31 2.25 -20.48 -1.79
N GLY A 32 3.03 -21.52 -2.11
CA GLY A 32 2.99 -22.79 -1.40
C GLY A 32 3.75 -22.82 -0.06
N LEU A 33 4.52 -21.79 0.25
CA LEU A 33 5.36 -21.76 1.46
C LEU A 33 4.52 -21.58 2.73
N PRO A 34 4.92 -22.20 3.87
CA PRO A 34 4.16 -22.11 5.11
C PRO A 34 3.88 -20.68 5.57
N PHE A 35 4.80 -19.73 5.41
CA PHE A 35 4.57 -18.34 5.81
C PHE A 35 3.44 -17.66 5.00
N CYS A 36 3.11 -18.19 3.83
CA CYS A 36 2.02 -17.73 2.99
C CYS A 36 0.65 -18.31 3.35
N ARG A 37 0.61 -19.39 4.14
CA ARG A 37 -0.65 -20.08 4.49
C ARG A 37 -1.39 -19.32 5.59
N THR A 38 -2.43 -18.59 5.24
CA THR A 38 -3.23 -17.78 6.18
C THR A 38 -3.94 -18.60 7.26
N GLY A 39 -4.20 -19.89 7.01
CA GLY A 39 -4.76 -20.83 8.01
C GLY A 39 -3.79 -21.22 9.12
N LEU A 40 -2.48 -20.93 8.99
CA LEU A 40 -1.51 -21.18 10.05
C LEU A 40 -1.45 -20.03 11.06
N PRO A 41 -1.19 -20.30 12.35
CA PRO A 41 -0.98 -19.25 13.34
C PRO A 41 0.13 -18.29 12.94
N ILE A 42 -0.05 -16.99 13.20
CA ILE A 42 0.93 -15.94 12.86
C ILE A 42 2.35 -16.28 13.37
N PRO A 43 2.55 -16.72 14.64
CA PRO A 43 3.90 -17.05 15.12
C PRO A 43 4.58 -18.18 14.32
N THR A 44 3.81 -19.12 13.79
CA THR A 44 4.33 -20.22 12.96
C THR A 44 4.77 -19.67 11.60
N ARG A 45 3.96 -18.82 10.99
CA ARG A 45 4.27 -18.17 9.70
C ARG A 45 5.51 -17.27 9.82
N VAL A 46 5.57 -16.46 10.86
CA VAL A 46 6.73 -15.59 11.15
C VAL A 46 8.01 -16.40 11.33
N ARG A 47 7.96 -17.47 12.10
CA ARG A 47 9.12 -18.35 12.34
C ARG A 47 9.62 -19.00 11.04
N ASP A 48 8.72 -19.48 10.19
CA ASP A 48 9.07 -20.05 8.90
C ASP A 48 9.75 -19.01 8.00
N LEU A 49 9.19 -17.81 7.89
CA LEU A 49 9.78 -16.73 7.10
C LEU A 49 11.17 -16.34 7.61
N ILE A 50 11.32 -16.08 8.90
CA ILE A 50 12.59 -15.70 9.52
C ILE A 50 13.65 -16.81 9.32
N GLY A 51 13.26 -18.08 9.39
CA GLY A 51 14.14 -19.21 9.15
C GLY A 51 14.67 -19.30 7.71
N ARG A 52 13.93 -18.77 6.76
CA ARG A 52 14.32 -18.74 5.33
C ARG A 52 15.20 -17.57 4.94
N LEU A 53 15.16 -16.47 5.69
CA LEU A 53 15.95 -15.28 5.42
C LEU A 53 17.42 -15.49 5.81
N THR A 54 18.34 -15.08 4.94
CA THR A 54 19.77 -14.94 5.26
C THR A 54 19.98 -13.78 6.24
N LEU A 55 21.13 -13.73 6.89
CA LEU A 55 21.46 -12.61 7.79
C LEU A 55 21.44 -11.27 7.07
N ALA A 56 22.02 -11.21 5.87
CA ALA A 56 22.05 -9.99 5.07
C ALA A 56 20.63 -9.51 4.70
N GLU A 57 19.72 -10.42 4.35
CA GLU A 57 18.33 -10.08 4.07
C GLU A 57 17.61 -9.57 5.32
N LYS A 58 17.82 -10.21 6.47
CA LYS A 58 17.27 -9.76 7.75
C LYS A 58 17.68 -8.32 8.06
N VAL A 59 18.96 -8.00 7.92
CA VAL A 59 19.49 -6.65 8.16
C VAL A 59 18.83 -5.63 7.22
N ARG A 60 18.69 -5.97 5.93
CA ARG A 60 18.06 -5.08 4.94
C ARG A 60 16.55 -4.89 5.12
N LEU A 61 15.89 -5.75 5.88
CA LEU A 61 14.48 -5.64 6.22
C LEU A 61 14.21 -4.84 7.51
N LEU A 62 15.25 -4.43 8.24
CA LEU A 62 15.12 -3.67 9.49
C LEU A 62 15.04 -2.15 9.29
N VAL A 63 15.08 -1.68 8.07
CA VAL A 63 14.98 -0.26 7.71
C VAL A 63 13.57 0.06 7.20
N ASN A 64 13.19 1.36 7.19
CA ASN A 64 11.87 1.79 6.73
C ASN A 64 11.62 1.44 5.25
N ASN A 65 12.62 1.60 4.38
CA ASN A 65 12.58 1.20 2.98
C ASN A 65 13.06 -0.24 2.81
N ALA A 66 12.32 -1.17 3.38
CA ALA A 66 12.65 -2.59 3.37
C ALA A 66 12.88 -3.13 1.96
N ALA A 67 14.04 -3.76 1.73
CA ALA A 67 14.39 -4.28 0.42
C ALA A 67 13.56 -5.50 0.04
N ALA A 68 13.33 -5.70 -1.26
CA ALA A 68 12.72 -6.94 -1.75
C ALA A 68 13.59 -8.17 -1.47
N VAL A 69 12.94 -9.33 -1.32
CA VAL A 69 13.56 -10.66 -1.28
C VAL A 69 12.94 -11.52 -2.39
N PRO A 70 13.38 -11.33 -3.66
CA PRO A 70 12.71 -11.92 -4.82
C PRO A 70 12.63 -13.44 -4.78
N ARG A 71 13.65 -14.13 -4.24
CA ARG A 71 13.66 -15.60 -4.13
C ARG A 71 12.54 -16.15 -3.21
N LEU A 72 11.97 -15.31 -2.34
CA LEU A 72 10.83 -15.64 -1.48
C LEU A 72 9.53 -14.96 -1.94
N GLY A 73 9.53 -14.28 -3.09
CA GLY A 73 8.39 -13.55 -3.59
C GLY A 73 8.03 -12.30 -2.76
N ILE A 74 8.94 -11.82 -1.92
CA ILE A 74 8.70 -10.66 -1.05
C ILE A 74 9.08 -9.40 -1.81
N GLN A 75 8.12 -8.50 -1.97
CA GLN A 75 8.33 -7.17 -2.55
C GLN A 75 9.02 -6.23 -1.55
N GLY A 76 9.72 -5.23 -2.05
CA GLY A 76 10.18 -4.13 -1.21
C GLY A 76 8.99 -3.32 -0.70
N TYR A 77 9.13 -2.75 0.49
CA TYR A 77 8.06 -2.01 1.13
C TYR A 77 8.60 -0.77 1.86
N GLU A 78 7.90 0.36 1.69
CA GLU A 78 8.18 1.56 2.46
C GLU A 78 7.27 1.60 3.69
N TRP A 79 7.86 1.38 4.85
CA TRP A 79 7.14 1.37 6.13
C TRP A 79 6.84 2.78 6.63
N TRP A 80 7.66 3.74 6.21
CA TRP A 80 7.47 5.09 6.69
C TRP A 80 6.30 5.76 5.97
N SER A 81 5.28 6.05 6.75
CA SER A 81 4.18 6.90 6.33
C SER A 81 3.95 7.90 7.43
N GLU A 82 4.37 9.13 7.20
CA GLU A 82 4.14 10.20 8.14
C GLU A 82 2.66 10.58 8.14
N ALA A 83 2.05 10.58 9.33
CA ALA A 83 0.66 10.94 9.52
C ALA A 83 0.49 12.10 10.51
N LEU A 84 1.51 12.95 10.69
CA LEU A 84 1.46 14.08 11.63
C LEU A 84 0.38 15.09 11.26
N HIS A 85 0.16 15.35 9.98
CA HIS A 85 -0.86 16.26 9.50
C HIS A 85 -1.66 15.75 8.29
N GLY A 86 -1.56 14.48 8.01
CA GLY A 86 -2.24 13.78 6.91
C GLY A 86 -1.50 12.52 6.52
N VAL A 87 -2.11 11.71 5.67
CA VAL A 87 -1.48 10.50 5.13
C VAL A 87 -0.77 10.86 3.83
N SER A 88 0.51 10.51 3.72
CA SER A 88 1.33 10.80 2.54
C SER A 88 1.36 9.61 1.58
N ASN A 89 1.42 9.89 0.28
CA ASN A 89 1.67 8.89 -0.74
C ASN A 89 3.18 8.64 -0.82
N VAL A 90 3.67 7.60 -0.15
CA VAL A 90 5.09 7.28 -0.05
C VAL A 90 5.38 5.88 -0.57
N GLY A 91 6.13 5.83 -1.66
CA GLY A 91 6.69 4.61 -2.23
C GLY A 91 5.72 3.46 -2.39
N PRO A 92 6.15 2.22 -2.15
CA PRO A 92 5.28 1.03 -2.23
C PRO A 92 4.44 0.80 -0.96
N GLY A 93 4.50 1.66 0.05
CA GLY A 93 3.71 1.55 1.28
C GLY A 93 2.29 2.09 1.10
N THR A 94 2.12 3.39 1.18
CA THR A 94 0.82 4.05 1.02
C THR A 94 0.67 4.59 -0.39
N ARG A 95 -0.45 4.29 -1.05
CA ARG A 95 -0.76 4.77 -2.41
C ARG A 95 -2.15 5.35 -2.48
N PHE A 96 -2.28 6.42 -3.26
CA PHE A 96 -3.56 7.00 -3.62
C PHE A 96 -3.84 6.69 -5.09
N ASP A 97 -4.86 5.87 -5.34
CA ASP A 97 -5.30 5.53 -6.70
C ASP A 97 -6.81 5.25 -6.75
N GLY A 98 -7.35 5.14 -7.97
CA GLY A 98 -8.73 4.74 -8.18
C GLY A 98 -9.75 5.62 -7.45
N ALA A 99 -10.52 5.03 -6.56
CA ALA A 99 -11.58 5.70 -5.82
C ALA A 99 -11.05 6.68 -4.73
N PHE A 100 -9.77 6.59 -4.38
CA PHE A 100 -9.12 7.41 -3.35
C PHE A 100 -7.89 8.11 -3.92
N PRO A 101 -8.07 9.15 -4.74
CA PRO A 101 -6.97 9.82 -5.43
C PRO A 101 -6.11 10.69 -4.51
N GLY A 102 -6.45 10.80 -3.24
CA GLY A 102 -5.74 11.59 -2.25
C GLY A 102 -6.32 11.44 -0.85
N ALA A 103 -5.73 12.15 0.09
CA ALA A 103 -6.18 12.20 1.48
C ALA A 103 -6.24 13.65 1.97
N THR A 104 -7.02 13.87 3.02
CA THR A 104 -7.09 15.17 3.68
C THR A 104 -5.76 15.49 4.35
N SER A 105 -5.19 16.65 4.02
CA SER A 105 -4.05 17.24 4.72
C SER A 105 -4.55 18.25 5.73
N PHE A 106 -4.00 18.20 6.92
CA PHE A 106 -4.30 19.13 8.02
C PHE A 106 -3.11 20.07 8.25
N PRO A 107 -3.31 21.18 8.97
CA PRO A 107 -2.19 21.99 9.43
C PRO A 107 -1.18 21.18 10.24
N GLN A 108 0.07 21.61 10.26
CA GLN A 108 1.10 21.02 11.10
C GLN A 108 0.65 20.95 12.57
N VAL A 109 1.16 19.97 13.30
CA VAL A 109 0.75 19.70 14.69
C VAL A 109 0.88 20.93 15.59
N ILE A 110 1.94 21.72 15.43
CA ILE A 110 2.15 22.95 16.20
C ILE A 110 1.02 23.98 15.93
N THR A 111 0.57 24.09 14.69
CA THR A 111 -0.53 25.01 14.33
C THR A 111 -1.87 24.50 14.87
N ALA A 112 -2.12 23.21 14.76
CA ALA A 112 -3.33 22.60 15.34
C ALA A 112 -3.33 22.71 16.88
N ALA A 113 -2.19 22.54 17.53
CA ALA A 113 -2.03 22.68 18.98
C ALA A 113 -2.31 24.13 19.45
N ALA A 114 -1.90 25.13 18.67
CA ALA A 114 -2.14 26.54 18.99
C ALA A 114 -3.64 26.95 19.02
N THR A 115 -4.53 26.08 18.55
CA THR A 115 -5.99 26.30 18.69
C THR A 115 -6.50 26.08 20.11
N PHE A 116 -5.76 25.35 20.95
CA PHE A 116 -6.17 24.93 22.30
C PHE A 116 -7.55 24.22 22.31
N ASN A 117 -7.91 23.53 21.21
CA ASN A 117 -9.20 22.90 21.01
C ASN A 117 -9.05 21.37 20.93
N ALA A 118 -9.27 20.69 22.07
CA ALA A 118 -9.16 19.24 22.17
C ALA A 118 -10.15 18.49 21.24
N SER A 119 -11.35 19.03 21.03
CA SER A 119 -12.34 18.44 20.13
C SER A 119 -11.86 18.47 18.67
N LEU A 120 -11.20 19.55 18.25
CA LEU A 120 -10.58 19.63 16.92
C LEU A 120 -9.48 18.57 16.74
N TRP A 121 -8.62 18.39 17.75
CA TRP A 121 -7.55 17.38 17.68
C TRP A 121 -8.11 15.96 17.60
N GLU A 122 -9.17 15.67 18.35
CA GLU A 122 -9.86 14.38 18.28
C GLU A 122 -10.47 14.15 16.89
N GLN A 123 -11.10 15.14 16.28
CA GLN A 123 -11.67 15.03 14.94
C GLN A 123 -10.59 14.78 13.88
N ILE A 124 -9.46 15.50 13.94
CA ILE A 124 -8.31 15.27 13.08
C ILE A 124 -7.81 13.83 13.24
N GLY A 125 -7.67 13.34 14.46
CA GLY A 125 -7.26 11.96 14.76
C GLY A 125 -8.22 10.92 14.19
N ARG A 126 -9.52 11.12 14.30
CA ARG A 126 -10.55 10.23 13.75
C ARG A 126 -10.47 10.12 12.22
N VAL A 127 -10.34 11.25 11.51
CA VAL A 127 -10.22 11.25 10.04
C VAL A 127 -8.97 10.50 9.61
N ARG A 128 -7.84 10.70 10.28
CA ARG A 128 -6.58 10.01 9.96
C ARG A 128 -6.66 8.51 10.17
N LEU A 129 -7.29 8.06 11.26
CA LEU A 129 -7.51 6.64 11.51
C LEU A 129 -8.42 6.00 10.45
N GLN A 130 -9.45 6.69 10.00
CA GLN A 130 -10.32 6.20 8.92
C GLN A 130 -9.56 6.04 7.61
N LEU A 131 -8.70 6.99 7.26
CA LEU A 131 -7.87 6.94 6.06
C LEU A 131 -6.85 5.79 6.14
N LEU A 132 -6.12 5.67 7.25
CA LEU A 132 -5.14 4.59 7.44
C LEU A 132 -5.77 3.20 7.52
N GLY A 133 -7.00 3.09 8.03
CA GLY A 133 -7.72 1.82 8.11
C GLY A 133 -8.39 1.38 6.81
N HIS A 134 -8.35 2.20 5.76
CA HIS A 134 -9.03 1.86 4.51
C HIS A 134 -8.18 0.93 3.63
N PRO A 135 -8.71 -0.23 3.18
CA PRO A 135 -7.93 -1.21 2.41
C PRO A 135 -7.31 -0.70 1.11
N SER A 136 -7.85 0.38 0.53
CA SER A 136 -7.33 1.00 -0.70
C SER A 136 -6.17 1.97 -0.46
N VAL A 137 -5.90 2.34 0.79
CA VAL A 137 -4.83 3.27 1.17
C VAL A 137 -3.60 2.52 1.65
N ILE A 138 -3.80 1.36 2.27
CA ILE A 138 -2.71 0.48 2.72
C ILE A 138 -2.65 -0.69 1.74
N ALA A 139 -1.64 -0.70 0.90
CA ALA A 139 -1.39 -1.75 -0.09
C ALA A 139 -0.70 -2.98 0.53
#